data_63425f8bbabbd4c9d3123091c77fc0d2
#
_entry.id   63425f8bbabbd4c9d3123091c77fc0d2
#
_cell.length_a   1.000
_cell.length_b   1.000
_cell.length_c   1.000
_cell.angle_alpha   90.00
_cell.angle_beta   90.00
_cell.angle_gamma   90.00
#
_symmetry.space_group_name_H-M   'P 1'
#
loop_
_entity.id
_entity.type
_entity.pdbx_description
1 polymer ?
#
loop_
_entity_poly.entity_id
_entity_poly.type
_entity_poly.pdbx_seq_one_letter_code
_entity_poly.pdbx_strand_id
1 'polypeptide(L)'
;MNNTFEQLSTKEVTQLQKNFLDWYFMNARQLPWRENTDPYRIWISEIMLQQTRVDTVIDYFHRFMQTFPTIKDLANADDEKLLKVWEGLGYYSRARNLKVAANQIMDEYGGKFPKTPDEISKLKGIGPYTTGAISSIAFHLPEPAIDGNVMRVVSRLFLIEEDIAKASSRKVFDQAVRKIIPEKHPGEFNQAFMDLGSSICTPTSPKCEECPLSNFCHSLQKGTQEQFPVKTKKAKPKDQYFVAFALENNQEAYLLEKRAAGRLLKDMLHFPIVEIEQDEYKNLLKSFSEKRLVAPLSYAQPTLFDEEMLVAEHQTGYTLLPPSQAIQTLFLRSKLPFQQTKISWYPAHLGEVTHIFTHLKWHILLFEGKLMESDANDDFYTMQQMKELPLPKMQHKLLMNLKKMHKLHKDF
;
A
#
# COMPACT_ATOMS: atom_id res chain seq x y z
N MET A 1 34.83 -15.92 3.34
CA MET A 1 34.54 -16.34 4.73
C MET A 1 33.61 -17.53 4.62
N ASN A 2 33.94 -18.68 5.27
CA ASN A 2 33.03 -19.81 5.27
C ASN A 2 31.85 -19.47 6.17
N ASN A 3 30.66 -19.45 5.62
CA ASN A 3 29.43 -19.19 6.40
C ASN A 3 29.20 -20.33 7.41
N THR A 4 28.76 -20.03 8.61
CA THR A 4 28.57 -21.02 9.69
C THR A 4 27.59 -22.13 9.32
N PHE A 5 26.60 -21.86 8.44
CA PHE A 5 25.64 -22.88 7.98
C PHE A 5 26.28 -23.99 7.12
N GLU A 6 27.43 -23.72 6.46
CA GLU A 6 28.14 -24.70 5.64
C GLU A 6 28.79 -25.80 6.50
N GLN A 7 29.08 -25.49 7.77
CA GLN A 7 29.73 -26.38 8.74
C GLN A 7 28.74 -27.31 9.47
N LEU A 8 27.41 -27.10 9.30
CA LEU A 8 26.43 -27.95 9.95
C LEU A 8 26.53 -29.41 9.49
N SER A 9 26.69 -30.30 10.45
CA SER A 9 26.60 -31.74 10.22
C SER A 9 25.15 -32.16 9.93
N THR A 10 24.98 -33.30 9.27
CA THR A 10 23.65 -33.89 8.99
C THR A 10 22.85 -34.08 10.30
N LYS A 11 23.51 -34.49 11.38
CA LYS A 11 22.86 -34.67 12.69
C LYS A 11 22.33 -33.36 13.26
N GLU A 12 23.10 -32.27 13.17
CA GLU A 12 22.66 -30.94 13.62
C GLU A 12 21.50 -30.43 12.78
N VAL A 13 21.55 -30.58 11.45
CA VAL A 13 20.44 -30.22 10.57
C VAL A 13 19.16 -30.98 10.94
N THR A 14 19.25 -32.31 11.13
CA THR A 14 18.09 -33.13 11.51
C THR A 14 17.51 -32.70 12.85
N GLN A 15 18.36 -32.39 13.84
CA GLN A 15 17.89 -31.96 15.15
C GLN A 15 17.25 -30.56 15.10
N LEU A 16 17.84 -29.65 14.32
CA LEU A 16 17.28 -28.30 14.08
C LEU A 16 15.90 -28.41 13.43
N GLN A 17 15.77 -29.20 12.37
CA GLN A 17 14.50 -29.45 11.68
C GLN A 17 13.43 -30.00 12.65
N LYS A 18 13.82 -31.01 13.45
CA LYS A 18 12.91 -31.61 14.42
C LYS A 18 12.43 -30.58 15.45
N ASN A 19 13.35 -29.88 16.12
CA ASN A 19 12.98 -28.90 17.15
C ASN A 19 12.07 -27.79 16.58
N PHE A 20 12.36 -27.35 15.36
CA PHE A 20 11.62 -26.26 14.72
C PHE A 20 10.22 -26.69 14.26
N LEU A 21 10.09 -27.87 13.68
CA LEU A 21 8.78 -28.42 13.27
C LEU A 21 7.93 -28.81 14.47
N ASP A 22 8.51 -29.43 15.50
CA ASP A 22 7.78 -29.76 16.74
C ASP A 22 7.18 -28.48 17.38
N TRP A 23 7.98 -27.41 17.44
CA TRP A 23 7.47 -26.11 17.91
C TRP A 23 6.36 -25.57 17.02
N TYR A 24 6.54 -25.62 15.69
CA TYR A 24 5.55 -25.10 14.76
C TYR A 24 4.22 -25.82 14.88
N PHE A 25 4.20 -27.13 14.91
CA PHE A 25 2.96 -27.90 15.03
C PHE A 25 2.18 -27.62 16.32
N MET A 26 2.88 -27.26 17.40
CA MET A 26 2.24 -26.86 18.65
C MET A 26 1.78 -25.39 18.68
N ASN A 27 2.39 -24.51 17.89
CA ASN A 27 2.22 -23.05 18.00
C ASN A 27 1.72 -22.39 16.70
N ALA A 28 1.42 -23.17 15.65
CA ALA A 28 1.00 -22.64 14.37
C ALA A 28 -0.25 -21.77 14.50
N ARG A 29 -0.21 -20.57 13.92
CA ARG A 29 -1.36 -19.67 13.90
C ARG A 29 -2.49 -20.24 13.07
N GLN A 30 -3.71 -20.20 13.59
CA GLN A 30 -4.93 -20.56 12.85
C GLN A 30 -5.27 -19.40 11.89
N LEU A 31 -5.03 -19.59 10.60
CA LEU A 31 -5.24 -18.56 9.58
C LEU A 31 -6.08 -19.12 8.44
N PRO A 32 -7.02 -18.34 7.86
CA PRO A 32 -7.97 -18.83 6.86
C PRO A 32 -7.31 -19.45 5.61
N TRP A 33 -6.12 -18.99 5.26
CA TRP A 33 -5.35 -19.51 4.11
C TRP A 33 -4.47 -20.70 4.45
N ARG A 34 -4.49 -21.19 5.69
CA ARG A 34 -3.78 -22.39 6.16
C ARG A 34 -4.71 -23.58 6.39
N GLU A 35 -6.02 -23.44 6.10
CA GLU A 35 -7.02 -24.50 6.27
C GLU A 35 -6.78 -25.66 5.31
N ASN A 36 -6.17 -25.41 4.16
CA ASN A 36 -5.83 -26.39 3.15
C ASN A 36 -4.61 -25.98 2.34
N THR A 37 -4.21 -26.81 1.39
CA THR A 37 -3.04 -26.60 0.51
C THR A 37 -3.44 -26.16 -0.90
N ASP A 38 -4.61 -25.55 -1.09
CA ASP A 38 -5.04 -25.02 -2.38
C ASP A 38 -4.10 -23.91 -2.87
N PRO A 39 -3.40 -24.08 -4.00
CA PRO A 39 -2.43 -23.12 -4.51
C PRO A 39 -3.05 -21.75 -4.83
N TYR A 40 -4.33 -21.70 -5.22
CA TYR A 40 -5.02 -20.44 -5.45
C TYR A 40 -5.18 -19.64 -4.16
N ARG A 41 -5.66 -20.27 -3.09
CA ARG A 41 -5.82 -19.64 -1.76
C ARG A 41 -4.49 -19.16 -1.19
N ILE A 42 -3.46 -20.00 -1.30
CA ILE A 42 -2.10 -19.65 -0.86
C ILE A 42 -1.57 -18.45 -1.65
N TRP A 43 -1.68 -18.48 -2.98
CA TRP A 43 -1.24 -17.38 -3.83
C TRP A 43 -1.92 -16.06 -3.46
N ILE A 44 -3.26 -16.03 -3.34
CA ILE A 44 -3.99 -14.83 -2.97
C ILE A 44 -3.52 -14.29 -1.62
N SER A 45 -3.41 -15.14 -0.59
CA SER A 45 -2.96 -14.73 0.74
C SER A 45 -1.53 -14.18 0.72
N GLU A 46 -0.60 -14.84 0.03
CA GLU A 46 0.80 -14.41 -0.07
C GLU A 46 0.94 -13.04 -0.73
N ILE A 47 0.15 -12.77 -1.77
CA ILE A 47 0.13 -11.45 -2.40
C ILE A 47 -0.52 -10.39 -1.48
N MET A 48 -1.56 -10.72 -0.72
CA MET A 48 -2.18 -9.81 0.23
C MET A 48 -1.26 -9.45 1.40
N LEU A 49 -0.51 -10.42 1.91
CA LEU A 49 0.43 -10.27 3.03
C LEU A 49 1.66 -9.44 2.69
N GLN A 50 1.96 -9.21 1.40
CA GLN A 50 3.06 -8.32 1.02
C GLN A 50 2.83 -6.91 1.59
N GLN A 51 3.64 -6.52 2.58
CA GLN A 51 3.60 -5.20 3.25
C GLN A 51 2.26 -4.89 3.96
N THR A 52 1.46 -5.91 4.26
CA THR A 52 0.18 -5.77 4.99
C THR A 52 0.20 -6.68 6.22
N ARG A 53 -0.35 -6.21 7.33
CA ARG A 53 -0.42 -7.00 8.58
C ARG A 53 -1.43 -8.13 8.45
N VAL A 54 -1.15 -9.26 9.10
CA VAL A 54 -2.00 -10.47 9.10
C VAL A 54 -3.44 -10.14 9.50
N ASP A 55 -3.64 -9.44 10.62
CA ASP A 55 -4.98 -9.09 11.13
C ASP A 55 -5.80 -8.30 10.10
N THR A 56 -5.16 -7.44 9.33
CA THR A 56 -5.82 -6.71 8.24
C THR A 56 -6.19 -7.64 7.10
N VAL A 57 -5.35 -8.63 6.78
CA VAL A 57 -5.55 -9.50 5.62
C VAL A 57 -6.70 -10.48 5.82
N ILE A 58 -7.01 -10.91 7.05
CA ILE A 58 -8.06 -11.91 7.34
C ILE A 58 -9.39 -11.53 6.68
N ASP A 59 -9.91 -10.34 6.98
CA ASP A 59 -11.20 -9.89 6.45
C ASP A 59 -11.17 -9.69 4.92
N TYR A 60 -10.04 -9.18 4.41
CA TYR A 60 -9.85 -9.01 2.96
C TYR A 60 -9.80 -10.33 2.23
N PHE A 61 -9.15 -11.34 2.79
CA PHE A 61 -9.06 -12.66 2.23
C PHE A 61 -10.44 -13.34 2.13
N HIS A 62 -11.22 -13.30 3.20
CA HIS A 62 -12.58 -13.84 3.19
C HIS A 62 -13.45 -13.17 2.11
N ARG A 63 -13.47 -11.83 2.06
CA ARG A 63 -14.24 -11.07 1.08
C ARG A 63 -13.77 -11.37 -0.35
N PHE A 64 -12.46 -11.46 -0.57
CA PHE A 64 -11.88 -11.77 -1.88
C PHE A 64 -12.28 -13.17 -2.35
N MET A 65 -12.15 -14.18 -1.48
CA MET A 65 -12.51 -15.56 -1.80
C MET A 65 -14.02 -15.77 -2.02
N GLN A 66 -14.86 -14.96 -1.35
CA GLN A 66 -16.30 -14.94 -1.63
C GLN A 66 -16.62 -14.32 -3.00
N THR A 67 -15.88 -13.27 -3.38
CA THR A 67 -16.14 -12.55 -4.64
C THR A 67 -15.53 -13.25 -5.86
N PHE A 68 -14.35 -13.85 -5.69
CA PHE A 68 -13.59 -14.55 -6.72
C PHE A 68 -13.14 -15.92 -6.19
N PRO A 69 -14.06 -16.88 -6.07
CA PRO A 69 -13.76 -18.20 -5.46
C PRO A 69 -12.80 -19.07 -6.29
N THR A 70 -12.67 -18.80 -7.59
CA THR A 70 -11.80 -19.57 -8.49
C THR A 70 -10.88 -18.67 -9.32
N ILE A 71 -9.83 -19.29 -9.90
CA ILE A 71 -8.93 -18.61 -10.86
C ILE A 71 -9.73 -18.03 -12.05
N LYS A 72 -10.75 -18.78 -12.51
CA LYS A 72 -11.62 -18.36 -13.62
C LYS A 72 -12.42 -17.09 -13.27
N ASP A 73 -12.96 -17.03 -12.05
CA ASP A 73 -13.71 -15.85 -11.59
C ASP A 73 -12.81 -14.62 -11.51
N LEU A 74 -11.57 -14.80 -11.04
CA LEU A 74 -10.59 -13.72 -11.00
C LEU A 74 -10.12 -13.29 -12.40
N ALA A 75 -9.91 -14.23 -13.32
CA ALA A 75 -9.53 -13.94 -14.70
C ALA A 75 -10.61 -13.10 -15.42
N ASN A 76 -11.89 -13.43 -15.19
CA ASN A 76 -13.05 -12.74 -15.78
C ASN A 76 -13.54 -11.55 -14.95
N ALA A 77 -12.84 -11.19 -13.85
CA ALA A 77 -13.25 -10.10 -12.99
C ALA A 77 -13.30 -8.77 -13.75
N ASP A 78 -14.31 -7.96 -13.48
CA ASP A 78 -14.30 -6.56 -13.84
C ASP A 78 -13.21 -5.81 -13.07
N ASP A 79 -12.48 -4.89 -13.71
CA ASP A 79 -11.33 -4.21 -13.12
C ASP A 79 -11.75 -3.31 -11.95
N GLU A 80 -12.88 -2.64 -12.03
CA GLU A 80 -13.40 -1.77 -10.98
C GLU A 80 -13.83 -2.60 -9.76
N LYS A 81 -14.52 -3.73 -10.01
CA LYS A 81 -14.90 -4.67 -8.95
C LYS A 81 -13.68 -5.26 -8.25
N LEU A 82 -12.64 -5.66 -9.00
CA LEU A 82 -11.39 -6.16 -8.43
C LEU A 82 -10.70 -5.11 -7.57
N LEU A 83 -10.57 -3.87 -8.08
CA LEU A 83 -9.96 -2.77 -7.35
C LEU A 83 -10.78 -2.38 -6.11
N LYS A 84 -12.13 -2.50 -6.18
CA LYS A 84 -13.02 -2.24 -5.04
C LYS A 84 -12.84 -3.27 -3.92
N VAL A 85 -12.75 -4.56 -4.25
CA VAL A 85 -12.49 -5.62 -3.26
C VAL A 85 -11.10 -5.47 -2.62
N TRP A 86 -10.14 -4.90 -3.36
CA TRP A 86 -8.76 -4.63 -2.89
C TRP A 86 -8.60 -3.30 -2.17
N GLU A 87 -9.63 -2.46 -2.16
CA GLU A 87 -9.58 -1.10 -1.63
C GLU A 87 -9.10 -1.08 -0.18
N GLY A 88 -8.10 -0.23 0.12
CA GLY A 88 -7.51 -0.09 1.46
C GLY A 88 -6.25 -0.92 1.70
N LEU A 89 -6.01 -2.03 0.98
CA LEU A 89 -4.76 -2.81 1.08
C LEU A 89 -3.54 -2.08 0.52
N GLY A 90 -3.76 -1.12 -0.40
CA GLY A 90 -2.68 -0.41 -1.09
C GLY A 90 -1.94 -1.27 -2.12
N TYR A 91 -0.92 -0.67 -2.77
CA TYR A 91 -0.15 -1.36 -3.83
C TYR A 91 -1.04 -2.07 -4.85
N TYR A 92 -1.96 -1.33 -5.44
CA TYR A 92 -3.01 -1.83 -6.36
C TYR A 92 -2.48 -2.56 -7.59
N SER A 93 -1.21 -2.36 -7.94
CA SER A 93 -0.52 -3.17 -8.95
C SER A 93 -0.52 -4.66 -8.62
N ARG A 94 -0.59 -5.02 -7.32
CA ARG A 94 -0.71 -6.43 -6.90
C ARG A 94 -2.02 -7.04 -7.40
N ALA A 95 -3.15 -6.34 -7.18
CA ALA A 95 -4.46 -6.79 -7.66
C ALA A 95 -4.50 -6.94 -9.18
N ARG A 96 -3.96 -5.96 -9.92
CA ARG A 96 -3.89 -6.04 -11.39
C ARG A 96 -3.00 -7.20 -11.85
N ASN A 97 -1.86 -7.40 -11.20
CA ASN A 97 -0.98 -8.53 -11.52
C ASN A 97 -1.65 -9.87 -11.23
N LEU A 98 -2.47 -9.97 -10.17
CA LEU A 98 -3.27 -11.18 -9.89
C LEU A 98 -4.19 -11.51 -11.07
N LYS A 99 -4.93 -10.52 -11.60
CA LYS A 99 -5.81 -10.74 -12.77
C LYS A 99 -5.03 -11.15 -14.01
N VAL A 100 -3.90 -10.48 -14.29
CA VAL A 100 -3.03 -10.85 -15.42
C VAL A 100 -2.52 -12.29 -15.27
N ALA A 101 -2.04 -12.66 -14.08
CA ALA A 101 -1.57 -14.02 -13.83
C ALA A 101 -2.71 -15.06 -13.87
N ALA A 102 -3.92 -14.69 -13.42
CA ALA A 102 -5.09 -15.56 -13.56
C ALA A 102 -5.40 -15.85 -15.04
N ASN A 103 -5.34 -14.83 -15.91
CA ASN A 103 -5.48 -15.03 -17.35
C ASN A 103 -4.36 -15.93 -17.91
N GLN A 104 -3.09 -15.72 -17.52
CA GLN A 104 -2.00 -16.61 -17.90
C GLN A 104 -2.28 -18.07 -17.51
N ILE A 105 -2.82 -18.31 -16.30
CA ILE A 105 -3.16 -19.66 -15.86
C ILE A 105 -4.30 -20.25 -16.71
N MET A 106 -5.30 -19.44 -17.08
CA MET A 106 -6.39 -19.89 -17.96
C MET A 106 -5.89 -20.26 -19.36
N ASP A 107 -5.05 -19.40 -19.94
CA ASP A 107 -4.62 -19.49 -21.33
C ASP A 107 -3.49 -20.54 -21.54
N GLU A 108 -2.49 -20.55 -20.65
CA GLU A 108 -1.27 -21.34 -20.81
C GLU A 108 -1.34 -22.70 -20.08
N TYR A 109 -2.15 -22.78 -19.00
CA TYR A 109 -2.22 -23.98 -18.13
C TYR A 109 -3.63 -24.58 -18.03
N GLY A 110 -4.57 -24.16 -18.89
CA GLY A 110 -5.94 -24.68 -18.93
C GLY A 110 -6.72 -24.50 -17.62
N GLY A 111 -6.46 -23.41 -16.90
CA GLY A 111 -7.09 -23.08 -15.63
C GLY A 111 -6.57 -23.86 -14.41
N LYS A 112 -5.53 -24.67 -14.57
CA LYS A 112 -4.87 -25.40 -13.48
C LYS A 112 -3.60 -24.68 -13.06
N PHE A 113 -3.43 -24.48 -11.76
CA PHE A 113 -2.24 -23.82 -11.24
C PHE A 113 -0.98 -24.62 -11.62
N PRO A 114 0.09 -24.00 -12.18
CA PRO A 114 1.33 -24.67 -12.52
C PRO A 114 2.01 -25.24 -11.27
N LYS A 115 2.71 -26.37 -11.40
CA LYS A 115 3.23 -27.12 -10.26
C LYS A 115 4.74 -27.01 -10.06
N THR A 116 5.47 -26.54 -11.07
CA THR A 116 6.92 -26.41 -10.97
C THR A 116 7.33 -24.99 -10.61
N PRO A 117 8.41 -24.80 -9.82
CA PRO A 117 8.90 -23.47 -9.47
C PRO A 117 9.17 -22.58 -10.70
N ASP A 118 9.70 -23.18 -11.78
CA ASP A 118 10.01 -22.45 -13.02
C ASP A 118 8.75 -21.92 -13.70
N GLU A 119 7.67 -22.68 -13.74
CA GLU A 119 6.40 -22.24 -14.30
C GLU A 119 5.71 -21.20 -13.40
N ILE A 120 5.68 -21.45 -12.09
CA ILE A 120 5.10 -20.52 -11.10
C ILE A 120 5.79 -19.16 -11.18
N SER A 121 7.11 -19.13 -11.32
CA SER A 121 7.90 -17.89 -11.40
C SER A 121 7.62 -17.03 -12.63
N LYS A 122 7.07 -17.61 -13.71
CA LYS A 122 6.69 -16.90 -14.94
C LYS A 122 5.37 -16.13 -14.81
N LEU A 123 4.55 -16.46 -13.82
CA LEU A 123 3.28 -15.79 -13.61
C LEU A 123 3.49 -14.32 -13.18
N LYS A 124 2.70 -13.44 -13.75
CA LYS A 124 2.83 -11.99 -13.52
C LYS A 124 2.72 -11.62 -12.05
N GLY A 125 3.73 -10.93 -11.52
CA GLY A 125 3.75 -10.45 -10.15
C GLY A 125 4.18 -11.50 -9.11
N ILE A 126 4.54 -12.71 -9.52
CA ILE A 126 5.12 -13.73 -8.67
C ILE A 126 6.64 -13.62 -8.71
N GLY A 127 7.21 -13.26 -7.57
CA GLY A 127 8.65 -13.20 -7.38
C GLY A 127 9.20 -14.44 -6.65
N PRO A 128 10.53 -14.52 -6.45
CA PRO A 128 11.17 -15.69 -5.84
C PRO A 128 10.62 -16.08 -4.47
N TYR A 129 10.19 -15.12 -3.65
CA TYR A 129 9.54 -15.41 -2.36
C TYR A 129 8.21 -16.15 -2.56
N THR A 130 7.32 -15.58 -3.38
CA THR A 130 5.98 -16.14 -3.61
C THR A 130 6.08 -17.49 -4.33
N THR A 131 7.05 -17.65 -5.24
CA THR A 131 7.36 -18.94 -5.87
C THR A 131 7.70 -19.99 -4.81
N GLY A 132 8.64 -19.70 -3.90
CA GLY A 132 9.02 -20.62 -2.83
C GLY A 132 7.86 -20.96 -1.89
N ALA A 133 7.05 -19.96 -1.52
CA ALA A 133 5.89 -20.15 -0.65
C ALA A 133 4.84 -21.09 -1.31
N ILE A 134 4.45 -20.81 -2.55
CA ILE A 134 3.48 -21.65 -3.26
C ILE A 134 4.05 -23.05 -3.50
N SER A 135 5.30 -23.15 -3.97
CA SER A 135 5.95 -24.45 -4.26
C SER A 135 6.04 -25.33 -3.02
N SER A 136 6.39 -24.75 -1.87
CA SER A 136 6.56 -25.52 -0.64
C SER A 136 5.23 -25.84 0.05
N ILE A 137 4.30 -24.89 0.11
CA ILE A 137 3.04 -25.06 0.87
C ILE A 137 2.02 -25.87 0.05
N ALA A 138 1.86 -25.56 -1.26
CA ALA A 138 0.85 -26.23 -2.07
C ALA A 138 1.36 -27.54 -2.69
N PHE A 139 2.63 -27.60 -3.06
CA PHE A 139 3.18 -28.73 -3.83
C PHE A 139 4.25 -29.51 -3.08
N HIS A 140 4.52 -29.19 -1.82
CA HIS A 140 5.46 -29.87 -0.93
C HIS A 140 6.89 -29.98 -1.50
N LEU A 141 7.30 -29.01 -2.33
CA LEU A 141 8.65 -28.94 -2.86
C LEU A 141 9.57 -28.23 -1.86
N PRO A 142 10.83 -28.68 -1.66
CA PRO A 142 11.74 -28.08 -0.69
C PRO A 142 12.33 -26.75 -1.20
N GLU A 143 11.45 -25.81 -1.53
CA GLU A 143 11.79 -24.47 -2.04
C GLU A 143 11.74 -23.43 -0.92
N PRO A 144 12.82 -22.65 -0.73
CA PRO A 144 12.87 -21.59 0.28
C PRO A 144 11.91 -20.41 -0.03
N ALA A 145 11.14 -19.99 0.97
CA ALA A 145 10.31 -18.79 0.92
C ALA A 145 10.96 -17.65 1.72
N ILE A 146 11.89 -16.90 1.09
CA ILE A 146 12.73 -15.95 1.78
C ILE A 146 12.10 -14.55 1.78
N ASP A 147 11.57 -14.14 2.93
CA ASP A 147 11.10 -12.79 3.23
C ASP A 147 12.02 -12.06 4.22
N GLY A 148 11.63 -10.89 4.67
CA GLY A 148 12.37 -10.13 5.67
C GLY A 148 12.43 -10.80 7.06
N ASN A 149 11.46 -11.63 7.42
CA ASN A 149 11.48 -12.40 8.67
C ASN A 149 12.49 -13.53 8.57
N VAL A 150 12.44 -14.31 7.48
CA VAL A 150 13.39 -15.39 7.21
C VAL A 150 14.82 -14.84 7.19
N MET A 151 15.08 -13.73 6.46
CA MET A 151 16.41 -13.12 6.43
C MET A 151 16.89 -12.72 7.83
N ARG A 152 16.02 -12.17 8.67
CA ARG A 152 16.38 -11.79 10.05
C ARG A 152 16.69 -13.00 10.91
N VAL A 153 15.83 -14.02 10.89
CA VAL A 153 16.05 -15.24 11.69
C VAL A 153 17.32 -15.94 11.26
N VAL A 154 17.49 -16.16 9.95
CA VAL A 154 18.63 -16.88 9.38
C VAL A 154 19.95 -16.11 9.56
N SER A 155 19.93 -14.75 9.45
CA SER A 155 21.13 -13.96 9.74
C SER A 155 21.58 -14.08 11.20
N ARG A 156 20.64 -14.10 12.14
CA ARG A 156 20.95 -14.34 13.57
C ARG A 156 21.41 -15.76 13.85
N LEU A 157 20.76 -16.72 13.23
CA LEU A 157 21.06 -18.13 13.38
C LEU A 157 22.49 -18.45 12.95
N PHE A 158 22.93 -17.88 11.81
CA PHE A 158 24.19 -18.22 11.15
C PHE A 158 25.21 -17.07 11.05
N LEU A 159 24.97 -15.93 11.70
CA LEU A 159 25.83 -14.74 11.65
C LEU A 159 26.07 -14.25 10.21
N ILE A 160 25.01 -14.23 9.37
CA ILE A 160 25.11 -13.72 7.99
C ILE A 160 25.20 -12.19 8.02
N GLU A 161 26.33 -11.65 7.57
CA GLU A 161 26.64 -10.22 7.59
C GLU A 161 26.19 -9.47 6.33
N GLU A 162 25.73 -10.19 5.31
CA GLU A 162 25.23 -9.59 4.08
C GLU A 162 24.02 -8.71 4.36
N ASP A 163 24.08 -7.50 3.80
CA ASP A 163 23.03 -6.48 3.95
C ASP A 163 21.72 -6.94 3.32
N ILE A 164 20.70 -7.19 4.15
CA ILE A 164 19.38 -7.65 3.69
C ILE A 164 18.61 -6.62 2.82
N ALA A 165 19.07 -5.38 2.73
CA ALA A 165 18.50 -4.38 1.84
C ALA A 165 18.98 -4.55 0.38
N LYS A 166 20.06 -5.31 0.14
CA LYS A 166 20.61 -5.56 -1.19
C LYS A 166 20.00 -6.82 -1.80
N ALA A 167 19.55 -6.73 -3.06
CA ALA A 167 18.98 -7.88 -3.77
C ALA A 167 20.00 -9.04 -3.95
N SER A 168 21.27 -8.74 -4.10
CA SER A 168 22.36 -9.72 -4.22
C SER A 168 22.51 -10.62 -3.00
N SER A 169 22.17 -10.12 -1.81
CA SER A 169 22.28 -10.88 -0.55
C SER A 169 21.30 -12.05 -0.50
N ARG A 170 20.22 -12.03 -1.32
CA ARG A 170 19.23 -13.11 -1.33
C ARG A 170 19.87 -14.49 -1.56
N LYS A 171 20.91 -14.56 -2.39
CA LYS A 171 21.58 -15.81 -2.74
C LYS A 171 22.16 -16.54 -1.52
N VAL A 172 22.81 -15.84 -0.59
CA VAL A 172 23.38 -16.47 0.60
C VAL A 172 22.29 -16.99 1.54
N PHE A 173 21.17 -16.25 1.68
CA PHE A 173 20.02 -16.70 2.47
C PHE A 173 19.33 -17.92 1.82
N ASP A 174 19.22 -17.95 0.49
CA ASP A 174 18.71 -19.10 -0.24
C ASP A 174 19.57 -20.35 0.03
N GLN A 175 20.89 -20.23 -0.09
CA GLN A 175 21.82 -21.31 0.22
C GLN A 175 21.68 -21.80 1.66
N ALA A 176 21.58 -20.87 2.62
CA ALA A 176 21.43 -21.21 4.03
C ALA A 176 20.13 -21.96 4.32
N VAL A 177 19.00 -21.51 3.74
CA VAL A 177 17.70 -22.17 3.96
C VAL A 177 17.65 -23.50 3.21
N ARG A 178 18.19 -23.62 1.99
CA ARG A 178 18.29 -24.90 1.25
C ARG A 178 19.11 -25.95 2.02
N LYS A 179 20.10 -25.54 2.81
CA LYS A 179 20.89 -26.47 3.64
C LYS A 179 20.05 -27.09 4.76
N ILE A 180 19.02 -26.40 5.24
CA ILE A 180 18.26 -26.80 6.43
C ILE A 180 16.78 -27.14 6.15
N ILE A 181 16.23 -26.78 4.98
CA ILE A 181 14.83 -27.09 4.66
C ILE A 181 14.65 -28.61 4.51
N PRO A 182 13.67 -29.23 5.20
CA PRO A 182 13.44 -30.67 5.07
C PRO A 182 12.68 -31.00 3.78
N GLU A 183 12.90 -32.21 3.24
CA GLU A 183 12.09 -32.74 2.13
C GLU A 183 10.65 -33.04 2.56
N LYS A 184 10.48 -33.47 3.82
CA LYS A 184 9.15 -33.64 4.43
C LYS A 184 8.79 -32.36 5.17
N HIS A 185 7.58 -31.86 4.93
CA HIS A 185 7.06 -30.63 5.57
C HIS A 185 7.80 -29.32 5.22
N PRO A 186 8.22 -29.09 3.95
CA PRO A 186 8.91 -27.86 3.59
C PRO A 186 8.02 -26.62 3.71
N GLY A 187 6.72 -26.75 3.48
CA GLY A 187 5.75 -25.67 3.63
C GLY A 187 5.61 -25.23 5.09
N GLU A 188 5.47 -26.20 6.00
CA GLU A 188 5.40 -25.96 7.45
C GLU A 188 6.70 -25.35 7.97
N PHE A 189 7.84 -25.77 7.44
CA PHE A 189 9.14 -25.23 7.80
C PHE A 189 9.28 -23.75 7.38
N ASN A 190 8.85 -23.37 6.19
CA ASN A 190 8.81 -21.98 5.75
C ASN A 190 7.83 -21.15 6.60
N GLN A 191 6.64 -21.68 6.89
CA GLN A 191 5.65 -21.02 7.74
C GLN A 191 6.14 -20.88 9.18
N ALA A 192 6.92 -21.85 9.69
CA ALA A 192 7.57 -21.75 10.99
C ALA A 192 8.50 -20.54 11.10
N PHE A 193 9.29 -20.25 10.06
CA PHE A 193 10.11 -19.03 10.03
C PHE A 193 9.28 -17.74 10.07
N MET A 194 8.16 -17.71 9.36
CA MET A 194 7.26 -16.54 9.37
C MET A 194 6.66 -16.33 10.76
N ASP A 195 6.22 -17.40 11.42
CA ASP A 195 5.62 -17.35 12.75
C ASP A 195 6.67 -17.01 13.81
N LEU A 196 7.83 -17.67 13.80
CA LEU A 196 8.95 -17.38 14.71
C LEU A 196 9.40 -15.92 14.57
N GLY A 197 9.58 -15.45 13.33
CA GLY A 197 9.99 -14.07 13.05
C GLY A 197 8.99 -13.03 13.52
N SER A 198 7.69 -13.33 13.46
CA SER A 198 6.66 -12.38 13.89
C SER A 198 6.39 -12.37 15.40
N SER A 199 6.67 -13.46 16.12
CA SER A 199 6.27 -13.63 17.54
C SER A 199 7.45 -13.69 18.52
N ILE A 200 8.54 -14.35 18.15
CA ILE A 200 9.69 -14.63 19.05
C ILE A 200 10.95 -13.89 18.58
N CYS A 201 11.42 -14.15 17.37
CA CYS A 201 12.63 -13.55 16.81
C CYS A 201 12.33 -12.17 16.21
N THR A 202 11.75 -11.28 16.99
CA THR A 202 11.34 -9.91 16.60
C THR A 202 12.53 -9.02 16.24
N PRO A 203 12.31 -7.90 15.47
CA PRO A 203 13.40 -6.98 15.11
C PRO A 203 14.12 -6.37 16.33
N THR A 204 13.35 -6.02 17.35
CA THR A 204 13.85 -5.47 18.62
C THR A 204 13.44 -6.40 19.74
N SER A 205 14.28 -6.56 20.77
CA SER A 205 14.01 -7.37 21.96
C SER A 205 13.50 -8.79 21.65
N PRO A 206 14.25 -9.64 20.92
CA PRO A 206 13.83 -11.00 20.63
C PRO A 206 13.75 -11.84 21.90
N LYS A 207 12.72 -12.70 21.99
CA LYS A 207 12.50 -13.60 23.14
C LYS A 207 13.30 -14.90 22.97
N CYS A 208 14.61 -14.81 23.12
CA CYS A 208 15.51 -15.92 22.83
C CYS A 208 15.33 -17.15 23.75
N GLU A 209 14.81 -16.96 24.96
CA GLU A 209 14.55 -18.03 25.92
C GLU A 209 13.37 -18.94 25.48
N GLU A 210 12.41 -18.37 24.72
CA GLU A 210 11.27 -19.10 24.15
C GLU A 210 11.58 -19.72 22.78
N CYS A 211 12.79 -19.48 22.23
CA CYS A 211 13.10 -19.82 20.83
C CYS A 211 13.47 -21.29 20.67
N PRO A 212 12.77 -22.06 19.78
CA PRO A 212 13.09 -23.47 19.52
C PRO A 212 14.46 -23.66 18.88
N LEU A 213 15.04 -22.61 18.30
CA LEU A 213 16.34 -22.62 17.65
C LEU A 213 17.48 -22.05 18.51
N SER A 214 17.23 -21.76 19.81
CA SER A 214 18.21 -21.13 20.71
C SER A 214 19.54 -21.89 20.75
N ASN A 215 19.52 -23.22 20.82
CA ASN A 215 20.70 -24.08 20.88
C ASN A 215 21.56 -24.03 19.61
N PHE A 216 21.00 -23.63 18.48
CA PHE A 216 21.68 -23.51 17.18
C PHE A 216 22.03 -22.08 16.82
N CYS A 217 21.59 -21.09 17.65
CA CYS A 217 21.68 -19.69 17.29
C CYS A 217 23.05 -19.11 17.65
N HIS A 218 23.92 -18.91 16.66
CA HIS A 218 25.25 -18.38 16.85
C HIS A 218 25.26 -16.94 17.38
N SER A 219 24.28 -16.09 16.98
CA SER A 219 24.20 -14.74 17.52
C SER A 219 23.81 -14.72 19.01
N LEU A 220 22.97 -15.67 19.45
CA LEU A 220 22.66 -15.83 20.88
C LEU A 220 23.89 -16.26 21.66
N GLN A 221 24.64 -17.24 21.17
CA GLN A 221 25.88 -17.72 21.81
C GLN A 221 26.93 -16.62 21.98
N LYS A 222 26.94 -15.64 21.03
CA LYS A 222 27.86 -14.49 21.07
C LYS A 222 27.26 -13.23 21.68
N GLY A 223 26.00 -13.22 22.09
CA GLY A 223 25.33 -12.01 22.59
C GLY A 223 25.17 -10.88 21.57
N THR A 224 25.04 -11.21 20.27
CA THR A 224 25.05 -10.23 19.16
C THR A 224 23.73 -10.14 18.39
N GLN A 225 22.62 -10.59 18.98
CA GLN A 225 21.32 -10.67 18.29
C GLN A 225 20.84 -9.33 17.73
N GLU A 226 21.15 -8.22 18.40
CA GLU A 226 20.73 -6.87 17.98
C GLU A 226 21.57 -6.31 16.84
N GLN A 227 22.75 -6.90 16.58
CA GLN A 227 23.60 -6.51 15.45
C GLN A 227 23.09 -7.10 14.13
N PHE A 228 22.21 -8.10 14.19
CA PHE A 228 21.65 -8.79 13.03
C PHE A 228 20.13 -8.58 12.91
N PRO A 229 19.60 -8.46 11.68
CA PRO A 229 20.32 -8.45 10.40
C PRO A 229 21.05 -7.13 10.13
N VAL A 230 22.13 -7.17 9.39
CA VAL A 230 22.75 -5.97 8.82
C VAL A 230 21.79 -5.37 7.78
N LYS A 231 21.48 -4.07 7.93
CA LYS A 231 20.50 -3.41 7.06
C LYS A 231 20.81 -1.93 6.85
N THR A 232 21.12 -1.56 5.62
CA THR A 232 21.22 -0.16 5.22
C THR A 232 19.89 0.56 5.42
N LYS A 233 19.92 1.73 6.06
CA LYS A 233 18.71 2.57 6.25
C LYS A 233 18.20 3.06 4.91
N LYS A 234 16.91 2.91 4.66
CA LYS A 234 16.25 3.48 3.48
C LYS A 234 16.24 5.01 3.55
N ALA A 235 16.37 5.64 2.39
CA ALA A 235 16.15 7.09 2.27
C ALA A 235 14.73 7.46 2.74
N LYS A 236 14.59 8.64 3.33
CA LYS A 236 13.26 9.17 3.70
C LYS A 236 12.45 9.41 2.42
N PRO A 237 11.11 9.24 2.48
CA PRO A 237 10.23 9.61 1.37
C PRO A 237 10.42 11.07 0.98
N LYS A 238 10.40 11.35 -0.33
CA LYS A 238 10.48 12.72 -0.88
C LYS A 238 9.10 13.39 -0.71
N ASP A 239 9.09 14.59 -0.15
CA ASP A 239 7.88 15.38 -0.04
C ASP A 239 7.45 15.90 -1.43
N GLN A 240 6.15 15.85 -1.71
CA GLN A 240 5.47 16.45 -2.86
C GLN A 240 4.22 17.17 -2.39
N TYR A 241 3.88 18.27 -3.04
CA TYR A 241 2.83 19.18 -2.61
C TYR A 241 1.76 19.30 -3.68
N PHE A 242 0.49 19.22 -3.27
CA PHE A 242 -0.65 19.21 -4.17
C PHE A 242 -1.78 20.09 -3.64
N VAL A 243 -2.59 20.55 -4.58
CA VAL A 243 -3.93 21.08 -4.32
C VAL A 243 -4.95 20.14 -4.93
N ALA A 244 -5.99 19.78 -4.19
CA ALA A 244 -7.12 18.99 -4.63
C ALA A 244 -8.38 19.85 -4.69
N PHE A 245 -9.25 19.59 -5.67
CA PHE A 245 -10.47 20.34 -5.91
C PHE A 245 -11.71 19.43 -5.80
N ALA A 246 -12.53 19.66 -4.77
CA ALA A 246 -13.86 19.07 -4.65
C ALA A 246 -14.85 19.96 -5.41
N LEU A 247 -15.09 19.69 -6.67
CA LEU A 247 -16.04 20.44 -7.50
C LEU A 247 -17.42 19.79 -7.43
N GLU A 248 -18.38 20.52 -6.90
CA GLU A 248 -19.76 20.12 -6.77
C GLU A 248 -20.60 20.68 -7.93
N ASN A 249 -21.48 19.87 -8.50
CA ASN A 249 -22.49 20.31 -9.47
C ASN A 249 -23.84 20.63 -8.78
N ASN A 250 -24.83 21.05 -9.56
CA ASN A 250 -26.17 21.38 -9.05
C ASN A 250 -26.98 20.20 -8.53
N GLN A 251 -26.48 18.94 -8.72
CA GLN A 251 -27.10 17.69 -8.25
C GLN A 251 -26.41 17.13 -6.99
N GLU A 252 -25.61 17.92 -6.29
CA GLU A 252 -24.82 17.51 -5.11
C GLU A 252 -23.85 16.34 -5.43
N ALA A 253 -23.38 16.28 -6.67
CA ALA A 253 -22.39 15.31 -7.11
C ALA A 253 -21.04 15.99 -7.34
N TYR A 254 -19.96 15.26 -7.07
CA TYR A 254 -18.59 15.76 -7.13
C TYR A 254 -17.85 15.16 -8.32
N LEU A 255 -17.07 16.01 -8.99
CA LEU A 255 -16.19 15.59 -10.08
C LEU A 255 -15.08 14.67 -9.55
N LEU A 256 -14.95 13.50 -10.16
CA LEU A 256 -13.81 12.60 -9.98
C LEU A 256 -13.10 12.41 -11.32
N GLU A 257 -11.79 12.35 -11.30
CA GLU A 257 -10.98 11.99 -12.47
C GLU A 257 -10.31 10.63 -12.28
N LYS A 258 -10.18 9.87 -13.34
CA LYS A 258 -9.45 8.62 -13.36
C LYS A 258 -7.96 8.89 -13.52
N ARG A 259 -7.14 8.36 -12.60
CA ARG A 259 -5.69 8.58 -12.63
C ARG A 259 -5.06 7.96 -13.87
N ALA A 260 -4.30 8.76 -14.61
CA ALA A 260 -3.70 8.36 -15.88
C ALA A 260 -2.69 7.19 -15.75
N ALA A 261 -2.50 6.46 -16.84
CA ALA A 261 -1.49 5.42 -16.97
C ALA A 261 -0.07 5.95 -16.66
N GLY A 262 0.79 5.12 -16.03
CA GLY A 262 2.16 5.49 -15.68
C GLY A 262 2.32 6.31 -14.40
N ARG A 263 1.22 6.73 -13.74
CA ARG A 263 1.24 7.44 -12.45
C ARG A 263 0.86 6.53 -11.29
N LEU A 264 1.23 6.95 -10.07
CA LEU A 264 0.75 6.30 -8.84
C LEU A 264 -0.79 6.30 -8.82
N LEU A 265 -1.39 5.23 -8.28
CA LEU A 265 -2.84 5.07 -8.18
C LEU A 265 -3.56 5.01 -9.54
N LYS A 266 -2.86 4.53 -10.58
CA LYS A 266 -3.42 4.31 -11.93
C LYS A 266 -4.84 3.71 -11.85
N ASP A 267 -5.74 4.17 -12.71
CA ASP A 267 -7.14 3.72 -12.87
C ASP A 267 -8.06 3.91 -11.64
N MET A 268 -7.57 4.54 -10.56
CA MET A 268 -8.40 4.89 -9.42
C MET A 268 -8.98 6.29 -9.56
N LEU A 269 -10.19 6.45 -9.05
CA LEU A 269 -10.91 7.72 -9.08
C LEU A 269 -10.52 8.60 -7.88
N HIS A 270 -10.30 9.87 -8.14
CA HIS A 270 -9.96 10.85 -7.10
C HIS A 270 -10.42 12.26 -7.51
N PHE A 271 -10.51 13.17 -6.56
CA PHE A 271 -10.68 14.59 -6.89
C PHE A 271 -9.55 15.06 -7.81
N PRO A 272 -9.80 15.97 -8.74
CA PRO A 272 -8.74 16.61 -9.52
C PRO A 272 -7.64 17.15 -8.62
N ILE A 273 -6.38 16.86 -8.95
CA ILE A 273 -5.22 17.34 -8.19
C ILE A 273 -4.20 18.01 -9.10
N VAL A 274 -3.59 19.07 -8.59
CA VAL A 274 -2.48 19.79 -9.24
C VAL A 274 -1.27 19.76 -8.34
N GLU A 275 -0.12 19.37 -8.88
CA GLU A 275 1.18 19.47 -8.19
C GLU A 275 1.65 20.91 -8.19
N ILE A 276 2.14 21.38 -7.05
CA ILE A 276 2.64 22.73 -6.85
C ILE A 276 3.98 22.72 -6.12
N GLU A 277 4.70 23.82 -6.16
CA GLU A 277 5.97 23.96 -5.43
C GLU A 277 5.76 24.12 -3.93
N GLN A 278 6.76 23.75 -3.14
CA GLN A 278 6.68 23.80 -1.67
C GLN A 278 6.37 25.20 -1.14
N ASP A 279 6.97 26.23 -1.74
CA ASP A 279 6.78 27.59 -1.28
C ASP A 279 5.37 28.11 -1.61
N GLU A 280 4.84 27.75 -2.77
CA GLU A 280 3.45 28.02 -3.16
C GLU A 280 2.46 27.37 -2.16
N TYR A 281 2.73 26.09 -1.81
CA TYR A 281 1.95 25.36 -0.81
C TYR A 281 1.95 26.06 0.58
N LYS A 282 3.13 26.48 1.06
CA LYS A 282 3.26 27.19 2.35
C LYS A 282 2.55 28.54 2.34
N ASN A 283 2.62 29.27 1.22
CA ASN A 283 1.93 30.55 1.05
C ASN A 283 0.41 30.37 1.09
N LEU A 284 -0.12 29.33 0.42
CA LEU A 284 -1.54 28.98 0.48
C LEU A 284 -1.97 28.65 1.92
N LEU A 285 -1.22 27.81 2.64
CA LEU A 285 -1.50 27.50 4.03
C LEU A 285 -1.58 28.76 4.90
N LYS A 286 -0.63 29.65 4.75
CA LYS A 286 -0.57 30.89 5.52
C LYS A 286 -1.73 31.84 5.18
N SER A 287 -1.99 32.08 3.90
CA SER A 287 -3.03 33.01 3.42
C SER A 287 -4.44 32.60 3.85
N PHE A 288 -4.70 31.30 4.00
CA PHE A 288 -6.02 30.80 4.40
C PHE A 288 -6.14 30.49 5.90
N SER A 289 -5.04 30.37 6.65
CA SER A 289 -5.10 30.15 8.10
C SER A 289 -5.51 31.37 8.88
N GLU A 290 -5.19 32.59 8.39
CA GLU A 290 -5.47 33.82 9.06
C GLU A 290 -6.95 34.26 9.00
N LYS A 291 -7.73 33.71 8.04
CA LYS A 291 -9.17 34.06 7.87
C LYS A 291 -10.15 33.10 8.60
N ARG A 292 -9.67 32.21 9.43
CA ARG A 292 -10.51 31.20 10.12
C ARG A 292 -11.41 31.73 11.22
N LEU A 293 -11.35 33.02 11.55
CA LEU A 293 -11.86 33.48 12.85
C LEU A 293 -13.18 34.27 12.84
N VAL A 294 -13.73 34.77 11.75
CA VAL A 294 -14.98 35.56 11.84
C VAL A 294 -15.78 35.56 10.54
N ALA A 295 -16.74 34.73 10.36
CA ALA A 295 -18.05 34.93 9.70
C ALA A 295 -18.73 33.61 9.33
N PRO A 296 -20.06 33.54 9.27
CA PRO A 296 -20.77 32.38 8.70
C PRO A 296 -20.36 32.24 7.24
N LEU A 297 -19.86 31.05 6.92
CA LEU A 297 -19.25 30.70 5.64
C LEU A 297 -20.36 30.43 4.61
N SER A 298 -20.72 31.46 3.84
CA SER A 298 -21.48 31.31 2.59
C SER A 298 -20.49 31.29 1.41
N TYR A 299 -20.84 30.59 0.32
CA TYR A 299 -20.12 30.71 -0.93
C TYR A 299 -20.07 32.20 -1.32
N ALA A 300 -18.88 32.75 -1.41
CA ALA A 300 -18.73 34.16 -1.76
C ALA A 300 -19.14 34.34 -3.23
N GLN A 301 -20.24 35.04 -3.46
CA GLN A 301 -20.48 35.63 -4.77
C GLN A 301 -19.40 36.69 -5.01
N PRO A 302 -18.79 36.77 -6.20
CA PRO A 302 -17.91 37.86 -6.53
C PRO A 302 -18.72 39.16 -6.42
N THR A 303 -18.46 39.96 -5.38
CA THR A 303 -19.07 41.26 -5.21
C THR A 303 -18.29 42.31 -5.98
N LEU A 304 -18.97 43.34 -6.48
CA LEU A 304 -18.41 44.47 -7.24
C LEU A 304 -17.35 45.27 -6.49
N PHE A 305 -17.07 44.93 -5.22
CA PHE A 305 -16.13 45.59 -4.33
C PHE A 305 -14.71 44.99 -4.34
N ASP A 306 -14.44 43.96 -5.12
CA ASP A 306 -13.11 43.35 -5.21
C ASP A 306 -12.08 44.21 -6.00
N GLU A 307 -12.53 45.29 -6.66
CA GLU A 307 -11.66 46.21 -7.41
C GLU A 307 -10.89 47.21 -6.53
N GLU A 308 -11.36 47.54 -5.36
CA GLU A 308 -10.71 48.56 -4.49
C GLU A 308 -9.52 48.02 -3.65
N MET A 309 -9.33 46.72 -3.54
CA MET A 309 -8.16 46.12 -2.87
C MET A 309 -6.90 46.01 -3.72
N LEU A 310 -6.97 46.42 -4.99
CA LEU A 310 -5.85 46.34 -5.94
C LEU A 310 -4.82 47.48 -5.83
N VAL A 311 -5.02 48.49 -4.95
CA VAL A 311 -4.20 49.71 -4.93
C VAL A 311 -3.09 49.75 -3.88
N ALA A 312 -2.96 48.76 -3.01
CA ALA A 312 -2.12 48.90 -1.81
C ALA A 312 -0.86 48.02 -1.73
N GLU A 313 -0.28 47.50 -2.80
CA GLU A 313 1.02 46.77 -2.66
C GLU A 313 1.91 46.79 -3.90
N HIS A 314 2.58 47.92 -4.08
CA HIS A 314 3.64 48.03 -5.09
C HIS A 314 5.07 47.85 -4.54
N GLN A 315 5.27 47.21 -3.39
CA GLN A 315 6.61 47.12 -2.78
C GLN A 315 7.23 45.71 -2.62
N THR A 316 6.53 44.63 -2.92
CA THR A 316 7.10 43.26 -2.71
C THR A 316 7.11 42.34 -3.95
N GLY A 317 6.71 42.78 -5.13
CA GLY A 317 6.74 41.99 -6.33
C GLY A 317 5.74 40.81 -6.39
N TYR A 318 4.88 40.65 -5.40
CA TYR A 318 3.80 39.65 -5.36
C TYR A 318 2.46 40.34 -5.39
N THR A 319 1.69 40.16 -6.44
CA THR A 319 0.30 40.55 -6.51
C THR A 319 -0.51 39.60 -5.65
N LEU A 320 -1.05 40.04 -4.52
CA LEU A 320 -1.99 39.23 -3.72
C LEU A 320 -3.33 39.16 -4.47
N LEU A 321 -3.52 38.06 -5.19
CA LEU A 321 -4.82 37.78 -5.80
C LEU A 321 -5.85 37.48 -4.68
N PRO A 322 -7.11 37.89 -4.83
CA PRO A 322 -8.17 37.42 -3.96
C PRO A 322 -8.16 35.87 -3.88
N PRO A 323 -8.47 35.26 -2.71
CA PRO A 323 -8.42 33.84 -2.52
C PRO A 323 -9.11 33.02 -3.62
N SER A 324 -10.27 33.49 -4.09
CA SER A 324 -11.02 32.87 -5.18
C SER A 324 -10.26 32.86 -6.51
N GLN A 325 -9.58 33.94 -6.84
CA GLN A 325 -8.77 34.04 -8.08
C GLN A 325 -7.51 33.18 -7.99
N ALA A 326 -6.85 33.13 -6.85
CA ALA A 326 -5.70 32.26 -6.64
C ALA A 326 -6.08 30.78 -6.81
N ILE A 327 -7.20 30.35 -6.24
CA ILE A 327 -7.71 28.98 -6.37
C ILE A 327 -8.11 28.71 -7.82
N GLN A 328 -8.80 29.63 -8.48
CA GLN A 328 -9.17 29.51 -9.90
C GLN A 328 -7.94 29.36 -10.80
N THR A 329 -6.90 30.16 -10.56
CA THR A 329 -5.64 30.08 -11.32
C THR A 329 -4.97 28.69 -11.15
N LEU A 330 -4.98 28.14 -9.94
CA LEU A 330 -4.47 26.79 -9.68
C LEU A 330 -5.34 25.72 -10.35
N PHE A 331 -6.66 25.89 -10.30
CA PHE A 331 -7.60 24.97 -10.98
C PHE A 331 -7.38 24.94 -12.50
N LEU A 332 -7.10 26.06 -13.13
CA LEU A 332 -6.81 26.11 -14.57
C LEU A 332 -5.58 25.29 -14.97
N ARG A 333 -4.63 25.04 -14.04
CA ARG A 333 -3.49 24.14 -14.28
C ARG A 333 -3.90 22.67 -14.35
N SER A 334 -5.09 22.29 -13.89
CA SER A 334 -5.59 20.90 -13.95
C SER A 334 -5.89 20.43 -15.37
N LYS A 335 -6.05 21.37 -16.33
CA LYS A 335 -6.42 21.11 -17.73
C LYS A 335 -7.74 20.37 -17.92
N LEU A 336 -8.63 20.47 -16.95
CA LEU A 336 -9.98 19.90 -17.02
C LEU A 336 -10.86 20.67 -18.02
N PRO A 337 -11.91 20.05 -18.59
CA PRO A 337 -12.76 20.69 -19.58
C PRO A 337 -13.57 21.88 -19.05
N PHE A 338 -13.64 22.09 -17.74
CA PHE A 338 -14.42 23.15 -17.06
C PHE A 338 -13.69 24.51 -16.95
N GLN A 339 -12.66 24.76 -17.77
CA GLN A 339 -11.83 25.97 -17.69
C GLN A 339 -12.63 27.27 -17.96
N GLN A 340 -13.71 27.22 -18.73
CA GLN A 340 -14.57 28.36 -19.04
C GLN A 340 -15.80 28.47 -18.14
N THR A 341 -16.06 27.49 -17.31
CA THR A 341 -17.23 27.45 -16.41
C THR A 341 -16.99 28.36 -15.19
N LYS A 342 -17.98 29.15 -14.83
CA LYS A 342 -17.94 29.92 -13.58
C LYS A 342 -18.03 28.98 -12.39
N ILE A 343 -17.00 29.05 -11.51
CA ILE A 343 -16.93 28.29 -10.28
C ILE A 343 -17.00 29.27 -9.11
N SER A 344 -17.95 29.05 -8.21
CA SER A 344 -17.98 29.71 -6.91
C SER A 344 -17.11 28.94 -5.93
N TRP A 345 -15.98 29.50 -5.53
CA TRP A 345 -15.03 28.88 -4.62
C TRP A 345 -15.35 29.18 -3.16
N TYR A 346 -15.26 28.16 -2.33
CA TYR A 346 -15.27 28.33 -0.88
C TYR A 346 -14.01 29.10 -0.45
N PRO A 347 -14.13 30.15 0.40
CA PRO A 347 -13.05 31.09 0.64
C PRO A 347 -11.91 30.57 1.53
N ALA A 348 -11.93 29.31 1.93
CA ALA A 348 -10.89 28.66 2.73
C ALA A 348 -10.60 27.25 2.25
N HIS A 349 -9.41 26.71 2.57
CA HIS A 349 -9.16 25.29 2.37
C HIS A 349 -9.90 24.44 3.42
N LEU A 350 -10.33 23.23 3.02
CA LEU A 350 -11.04 22.30 3.89
C LEU A 350 -10.09 21.41 4.72
N GLY A 351 -8.84 21.79 4.82
CA GLY A 351 -7.82 21.11 5.59
C GLY A 351 -6.71 20.48 4.75
N GLU A 352 -5.67 20.07 5.46
CA GLU A 352 -4.52 19.37 4.90
C GLU A 352 -4.68 17.85 5.04
N VAL A 353 -4.31 17.12 4.02
CA VAL A 353 -4.20 15.65 4.03
C VAL A 353 -2.78 15.25 3.73
N THR A 354 -2.16 14.51 4.63
CA THR A 354 -0.87 13.86 4.37
C THR A 354 -1.08 12.39 4.03
N HIS A 355 -0.44 11.94 2.93
CA HIS A 355 -0.42 10.55 2.53
C HIS A 355 1.00 10.09 2.19
N ILE A 356 1.44 8.99 2.83
CA ILE A 356 2.81 8.48 2.70
C ILE A 356 2.79 7.21 1.86
N PHE A 357 3.57 7.24 0.78
CA PHE A 357 3.94 6.09 -0.05
C PHE A 357 5.35 5.61 0.34
N THR A 358 5.83 4.54 -0.24
CA THR A 358 7.16 3.98 0.07
C THR A 358 8.30 4.99 -0.15
N HIS A 359 8.22 5.82 -1.21
CA HIS A 359 9.27 6.74 -1.64
C HIS A 359 8.81 8.19 -1.78
N LEU A 360 7.51 8.44 -1.58
CA LEU A 360 6.90 9.77 -1.67
C LEU A 360 6.02 10.04 -0.45
N LYS A 361 5.96 11.32 -0.09
CA LYS A 361 5.03 11.83 0.90
C LYS A 361 4.26 13.00 0.30
N TRP A 362 2.96 12.82 0.10
CA TRP A 362 2.09 13.84 -0.45
C TRP A 362 1.48 14.68 0.64
N HIS A 363 1.56 15.99 0.46
CA HIS A 363 0.88 17.01 1.23
C HIS A 363 -0.18 17.62 0.32
N ILE A 364 -1.45 17.52 0.69
CA ILE A 364 -2.58 17.89 -0.17
C ILE A 364 -3.47 18.86 0.56
N LEU A 365 -3.66 20.05 0.00
CA LEU A 365 -4.69 21.00 0.43
C LEU A 365 -5.97 20.77 -0.35
N LEU A 366 -7.11 20.67 0.34
CA LEU A 366 -8.41 20.50 -0.30
C LEU A 366 -9.13 21.84 -0.39
N PHE A 367 -9.58 22.19 -1.60
CA PHE A 367 -10.49 23.30 -1.85
C PHE A 367 -11.80 22.77 -2.40
N GLU A 368 -12.89 23.48 -2.08
CA GLU A 368 -14.23 23.18 -2.56
C GLU A 368 -14.74 24.29 -3.47
N GLY A 369 -15.38 23.92 -4.58
CA GLY A 369 -16.02 24.85 -5.49
C GLY A 369 -17.34 24.30 -6.01
N LYS A 370 -18.30 25.19 -6.28
CA LYS A 370 -19.57 24.85 -6.87
C LYS A 370 -19.66 25.39 -8.30
N LEU A 371 -20.01 24.51 -9.24
CA LEU A 371 -20.25 24.90 -10.62
C LEU A 371 -21.58 25.68 -10.70
N MET A 372 -21.54 26.89 -11.29
CA MET A 372 -22.72 27.73 -11.44
C MET A 372 -23.60 27.31 -12.61
N GLU A 373 -23.00 26.71 -13.63
CA GLU A 373 -23.65 26.13 -14.80
C GLU A 373 -23.09 24.72 -14.98
N SER A 374 -23.93 23.69 -15.01
CA SER A 374 -23.46 22.33 -15.23
C SER A 374 -24.09 21.73 -16.48
N ASP A 375 -23.28 21.39 -17.47
CA ASP A 375 -23.60 20.35 -18.40
C ASP A 375 -23.47 19.00 -17.68
N ALA A 376 -24.43 18.12 -17.89
CA ALA A 376 -24.39 16.77 -17.35
C ALA A 376 -23.14 16.06 -17.93
N ASN A 377 -22.17 15.76 -17.09
CA ASN A 377 -21.00 14.98 -17.47
C ASN A 377 -20.98 13.70 -16.62
N ASP A 378 -20.63 12.59 -17.21
CA ASP A 378 -20.63 11.26 -16.60
C ASP A 378 -19.57 11.10 -15.48
N ASP A 379 -18.69 12.08 -15.31
CA ASP A 379 -17.61 12.05 -14.30
C ASP A 379 -18.01 12.62 -12.92
N PHE A 380 -19.29 12.97 -12.71
CA PHE A 380 -19.81 13.45 -11.44
C PHE A 380 -20.49 12.32 -10.65
N TYR A 381 -20.11 12.18 -9.40
CA TYR A 381 -20.58 11.10 -8.52
C TYR A 381 -21.10 11.67 -7.21
N THR A 382 -22.28 11.24 -6.80
CA THR A 382 -22.83 11.54 -5.47
C THR A 382 -22.03 10.83 -4.38
N MET A 383 -22.13 11.31 -3.14
CA MET A 383 -21.50 10.65 -1.99
C MET A 383 -21.95 9.19 -1.82
N GLN A 384 -23.14 8.82 -2.29
CA GLN A 384 -23.63 7.45 -2.24
C GLN A 384 -22.96 6.58 -3.31
N GLN A 385 -22.87 7.06 -4.54
CA GLN A 385 -22.17 6.37 -5.64
C GLN A 385 -20.69 6.15 -5.32
N MET A 386 -20.02 7.13 -4.71
CA MET A 386 -18.62 7.01 -4.32
C MET A 386 -18.33 5.84 -3.35
N LYS A 387 -19.32 5.34 -2.62
CA LYS A 387 -19.12 4.17 -1.74
C LYS A 387 -18.87 2.89 -2.52
N GLU A 388 -19.38 2.82 -3.74
CA GLU A 388 -19.24 1.64 -4.61
C GLU A 388 -18.01 1.72 -5.53
N LEU A 389 -17.38 2.90 -5.64
CA LEU A 389 -16.23 3.13 -6.51
C LEU A 389 -14.90 2.75 -5.83
N PRO A 390 -13.87 2.34 -6.61
CA PRO A 390 -12.53 2.08 -6.09
C PRO A 390 -11.78 3.39 -5.86
N LEU A 391 -11.80 3.86 -4.62
CA LEU A 391 -11.13 5.10 -4.23
C LEU A 391 -9.82 4.83 -3.50
N PRO A 392 -8.73 5.59 -3.75
CA PRO A 392 -7.50 5.44 -2.99
C PRO A 392 -7.65 6.00 -1.56
N LYS A 393 -6.86 5.48 -0.63
CA LYS A 393 -6.88 5.89 0.78
C LYS A 393 -6.71 7.40 0.97
N MET A 394 -5.97 8.08 0.09
CA MET A 394 -5.85 9.55 0.15
C MET A 394 -7.20 10.22 -0.15
N GLN A 395 -7.98 9.70 -1.12
CA GLN A 395 -9.31 10.23 -1.47
C GLN A 395 -10.29 10.07 -0.31
N HIS A 396 -10.26 8.94 0.40
CA HIS A 396 -11.06 8.77 1.62
C HIS A 396 -10.74 9.82 2.69
N LYS A 397 -9.47 10.20 2.85
CA LYS A 397 -9.07 11.26 3.79
C LYS A 397 -9.60 12.63 3.33
N LEU A 398 -9.56 12.92 2.03
CA LEU A 398 -10.13 14.15 1.47
C LEU A 398 -11.65 14.21 1.69
N LEU A 399 -12.36 13.10 1.42
CA LEU A 399 -13.79 12.99 1.70
C LEU A 399 -14.15 13.14 3.18
N MET A 400 -13.29 12.67 4.09
CA MET A 400 -13.49 12.89 5.53
C MET A 400 -13.41 14.38 5.89
N ASN A 401 -12.45 15.11 5.32
CA ASN A 401 -12.34 16.57 5.53
C ASN A 401 -13.56 17.29 4.99
N LEU A 402 -14.00 16.97 3.77
CA LEU A 402 -15.20 17.53 3.16
C LEU A 402 -16.45 17.30 4.04
N LYS A 403 -16.70 16.06 4.47
CA LYS A 403 -17.83 15.72 5.35
C LYS A 403 -17.78 16.44 6.70
N LYS A 404 -16.59 16.60 7.28
CA LYS A 404 -16.42 17.30 8.56
C LYS A 404 -16.84 18.76 8.45
N MET A 405 -16.50 19.43 7.36
CA MET A 405 -16.89 20.82 7.11
C MET A 405 -18.39 20.95 6.89
N HIS A 406 -19.00 20.06 6.08
CA HIS A 406 -20.45 20.08 5.84
C HIS A 406 -21.29 19.82 7.11
N LYS A 407 -20.77 19.02 8.07
CA LYS A 407 -21.40 18.87 9.38
C LYS A 407 -21.35 20.15 10.21
N LEU A 408 -20.18 20.80 10.25
CA LEU A 408 -20.01 22.07 10.98
C LEU A 408 -20.94 23.16 10.45
N HIS A 409 -21.36 23.10 9.18
CA HIS A 409 -22.30 24.06 8.57
C HIS A 409 -23.78 23.74 8.79
N LYS A 410 -24.12 22.47 9.11
CA LYS A 410 -25.51 22.07 9.42
C LYS A 410 -25.89 22.31 10.89
N ASP A 411 -24.89 22.51 11.75
CA ASP A 411 -25.06 22.74 13.18
C ASP A 411 -25.09 24.25 13.53
N PHE A 412 -25.03 25.13 12.51
CA PHE A 412 -25.22 26.58 12.56
C PHE A 412 -26.37 27.02 11.65
#